data_407d15d9f46f5ea6c817520f4979aa8c
#
_entry.id   407d15d9f46f5ea6c817520f4979aa8c
#
_cell.length_a   1.000
_cell.length_b   1.000
_cell.length_c   1.000
_cell.angle_alpha   90.00
_cell.angle_beta   90.00
_cell.angle_gamma   90.00
#
_symmetry.space_group_name_H-M   'P 1'
#
loop_
_entity.id
_entity.type
_entity.pdbx_description
1 polymer ?
#
loop_
_entity_poly.entity_id
_entity_poly.type
_entity_poly.pdbx_seq_one_letter_code
_entity_poly.pdbx_strand_id
1 'polypeptide(L)'
;MDPFSKPSRRTLLKGAAALAATPVTGFPAVHAAEPVTLRYLGTAVSQSADIARKVKEDLGITLEYIPVVTDEVTKRVVTQPNSFDLVDTEYFSLKKIIPSGNLSGLDAKRIKLADKITGVFTRGEVNGKRIGDQGTAPRKVFYLEGQTAKTFASAPTEWLTLIPTTYNADTLGIRPDLIKRPVESWKDLLNPEFKGKASILNIPSIGIMDAAMVVEATGDYTYGDKGNMTKPEIDRTIKVLIEAKRAGQFRAFWQDFNESVNLMASGETVIQSMWSPAVTKVRAQGVPCIYQPLKEGYRAWAQGFGIPKTLSGRKLDAAYDFINWFLSGWAGAYLNRQGYYSAVLETAKENMQPYEWAFWMEGKPAEKDILGPDGTLIEKVGATRDGGSFDQRMGAVACWNAVMDENTYMVRKWNEFIAA
;
A
#
# COMPACT_ATOMS: atom_id res chain seq x y z
N MET A 1 -47.00 68.33 13.08
CA MET A 1 -46.25 67.72 14.21
C MET A 1 -45.76 66.40 13.76
N ASP A 2 -44.52 66.25 13.41
CA ASP A 2 -43.91 65.08 12.83
C ASP A 2 -43.13 64.32 13.93
N PRO A 3 -43.44 63.02 14.21
CA PRO A 3 -42.90 62.30 15.38
C PRO A 3 -41.64 61.49 15.10
N PHE A 4 -40.87 61.73 14.05
CA PHE A 4 -39.64 60.96 13.75
C PHE A 4 -38.38 61.83 13.61
N SER A 5 -37.90 62.41 14.72
CA SER A 5 -36.55 62.96 14.74
C SER A 5 -35.55 61.90 15.27
N LYS A 6 -34.61 61.45 14.39
CA LYS A 6 -33.50 60.56 14.76
C LYS A 6 -32.52 61.28 15.68
N PRO A 7 -32.07 60.69 16.80
CA PRO A 7 -31.05 61.34 17.65
C PRO A 7 -29.68 61.41 16.95
N SER A 8 -29.02 62.54 17.10
CA SER A 8 -27.73 62.82 16.50
C SER A 8 -26.61 61.99 17.14
N ARG A 9 -25.57 61.69 16.33
CA ARG A 9 -24.36 60.92 16.75
C ARG A 9 -23.58 61.53 17.94
N ARG A 10 -23.89 62.72 18.37
CA ARG A 10 -23.22 63.40 19.51
C ARG A 10 -23.81 63.04 20.88
N THR A 11 -25.00 62.45 20.94
CA THR A 11 -25.68 62.11 22.20
C THR A 11 -25.29 60.68 22.69
N LEU A 12 -24.68 59.85 21.84
CA LEU A 12 -24.23 58.51 22.20
C LEU A 12 -22.82 58.46 22.85
N LEU A 13 -22.10 59.59 22.92
CA LEU A 13 -20.71 59.60 23.42
C LEU A 13 -20.58 60.15 24.87
N LYS A 14 -21.69 60.37 25.58
CA LYS A 14 -21.65 60.90 26.98
C LYS A 14 -22.19 59.94 28.04
N GLY A 15 -22.46 58.68 27.69
CA GLY A 15 -22.98 57.69 28.63
C GLY A 15 -22.02 56.53 28.99
N ALA A 16 -20.74 56.60 28.65
CA ALA A 16 -19.80 55.49 28.86
C ALA A 16 -18.61 55.93 29.74
N ALA A 17 -18.88 56.32 30.97
CA ALA A 17 -17.81 56.54 31.94
C ALA A 17 -18.36 56.33 33.37
N ALA A 18 -18.46 55.08 33.78
CA ALA A 18 -18.37 54.56 35.16
C ALA A 18 -18.87 53.08 35.22
N LEU A 19 -18.08 52.15 34.71
CA LEU A 19 -18.16 50.76 35.17
C LEU A 19 -16.73 50.38 35.54
N ALA A 20 -16.55 50.18 36.85
CA ALA A 20 -15.28 49.75 37.46
C ALA A 20 -14.70 48.53 36.77
N ALA A 21 -13.41 48.64 36.39
CA ALA A 21 -12.60 47.55 35.90
C ALA A 21 -12.42 46.51 37.04
N THR A 22 -13.21 45.45 37.01
CA THR A 22 -12.79 44.19 37.63
C THR A 22 -11.81 43.49 36.69
N PRO A 23 -10.62 43.13 37.15
CA PRO A 23 -9.72 42.36 36.31
C PRO A 23 -10.37 41.01 36.02
N VAL A 24 -10.81 40.81 34.79
CA VAL A 24 -11.12 39.47 34.26
C VAL A 24 -9.79 38.75 34.16
N THR A 25 -9.46 38.03 35.25
CA THR A 25 -8.35 37.08 35.27
C THR A 25 -8.53 36.09 34.14
N GLY A 26 -7.64 36.17 33.20
CA GLY A 26 -7.28 35.26 32.13
C GLY A 26 -8.15 34.02 31.92
N PHE A 27 -9.00 34.10 30.90
CA PHE A 27 -9.20 32.87 30.14
C PHE A 27 -7.82 32.44 29.60
N PRO A 28 -7.38 31.19 29.82
CA PRO A 28 -6.17 30.77 29.14
C PRO A 28 -6.43 30.99 27.65
N ALA A 29 -5.63 31.83 27.04
CA ALA A 29 -5.59 31.93 25.59
C ALA A 29 -5.32 30.49 25.12
N VAL A 30 -6.32 29.85 24.57
CA VAL A 30 -6.10 28.62 23.78
C VAL A 30 -5.24 29.12 22.63
N HIS A 31 -3.93 29.02 22.80
CA HIS A 31 -3.02 29.15 21.68
C HIS A 31 -3.43 28.05 20.71
N ALA A 32 -4.23 28.40 19.73
CA ALA A 32 -4.43 27.55 18.57
C ALA A 32 -3.02 27.21 18.10
N ALA A 33 -2.63 25.96 18.29
CA ALA A 33 -1.30 25.53 17.92
C ALA A 33 -1.11 25.90 16.44
N GLU A 34 0.00 26.64 16.11
CA GLU A 34 0.24 27.04 14.72
C GLU A 34 0.09 25.85 13.79
N PRO A 35 -0.57 25.98 12.65
CA PRO A 35 -0.81 24.88 11.74
C PRO A 35 0.51 24.24 11.30
N VAL A 36 0.60 22.92 11.38
CA VAL A 36 1.79 22.17 10.93
C VAL A 36 1.51 21.60 9.55
N THR A 37 2.44 21.81 8.63
CA THR A 37 2.43 21.16 7.32
C THR A 37 3.51 20.09 7.29
N LEU A 38 3.11 18.87 6.92
CA LEU A 38 3.99 17.72 6.66
C LEU A 38 4.08 17.48 5.17
N ARG A 39 5.29 17.54 4.62
CA ARG A 39 5.59 17.13 3.24
C ARG A 39 5.64 15.59 3.21
N TYR A 40 4.67 15.00 2.57
CA TYR A 40 4.47 13.56 2.56
C TYR A 40 4.88 12.97 1.20
N LEU A 41 6.06 12.34 1.16
CA LEU A 41 6.58 11.61 0.02
C LEU A 41 6.01 10.19 -0.02
N GLY A 42 5.55 9.73 -1.19
CA GLY A 42 5.05 8.37 -1.34
C GLY A 42 4.46 8.10 -2.71
N THR A 43 3.86 6.91 -2.84
CA THR A 43 3.06 6.56 -4.02
C THR A 43 1.61 7.03 -3.85
N ALA A 44 0.82 6.97 -4.91
CA ALA A 44 -0.59 7.38 -4.86
C ALA A 44 -1.49 6.45 -4.01
N VAL A 45 -1.00 5.30 -3.55
CA VAL A 45 -1.80 4.28 -2.83
C VAL A 45 -2.42 4.84 -1.55
N SER A 46 -1.62 5.54 -0.73
CA SER A 46 -2.07 6.10 0.56
C SER A 46 -2.23 7.63 0.53
N GLN A 47 -1.98 8.27 -0.61
CA GLN A 47 -2.12 9.71 -0.80
C GLN A 47 -3.49 10.06 -1.38
N SER A 48 -4.49 10.17 -0.51
CA SER A 48 -5.85 10.51 -0.87
C SER A 48 -6.23 11.92 -0.39
N ALA A 49 -6.96 12.66 -1.21
CA ALA A 49 -7.53 13.96 -0.83
C ALA A 49 -8.46 13.85 0.40
N ASP A 50 -9.20 12.74 0.53
CA ASP A 50 -10.06 12.48 1.69
C ASP A 50 -9.26 12.26 2.97
N ILE A 51 -8.14 11.53 2.89
CA ILE A 51 -7.23 11.36 4.02
C ILE A 51 -6.67 12.72 4.43
N ALA A 52 -6.17 13.53 3.49
CA ALA A 52 -5.63 14.86 3.79
C ALA A 52 -6.68 15.78 4.43
N ARG A 53 -7.91 15.77 3.90
CA ARG A 53 -9.03 16.54 4.46
C ARG A 53 -9.34 16.11 5.89
N LYS A 54 -9.49 14.80 6.11
CA LYS A 54 -9.85 14.25 7.42
C LYS A 54 -8.77 14.49 8.48
N VAL A 55 -7.50 14.35 8.13
CA VAL A 55 -6.36 14.69 9.00
C VAL A 55 -6.38 16.15 9.41
N LYS A 56 -6.66 17.05 8.45
CA LYS A 56 -6.77 18.47 8.73
C LYS A 56 -7.93 18.80 9.66
N GLU A 57 -9.07 18.13 9.49
CA GLU A 57 -10.25 18.27 10.35
C GLU A 57 -9.95 17.77 11.78
N ASP A 58 -9.34 16.58 11.90
CA ASP A 58 -9.17 15.89 13.19
C ASP A 58 -7.94 16.39 13.98
N LEU A 59 -6.84 16.73 13.31
CA LEU A 59 -5.55 17.04 13.95
C LEU A 59 -5.05 18.48 13.66
N GLY A 60 -5.67 19.20 12.73
CA GLY A 60 -5.14 20.49 12.26
C GLY A 60 -3.84 20.39 11.44
N ILE A 61 -3.42 19.17 11.07
CA ILE A 61 -2.22 18.92 10.28
C ILE A 61 -2.56 19.01 8.79
N THR A 62 -1.78 19.79 8.04
CA THR A 62 -1.88 19.84 6.58
C THR A 62 -0.89 18.86 5.97
N LEU A 63 -1.36 17.98 5.07
CA LEU A 63 -0.50 17.08 4.29
C LEU A 63 -0.24 17.71 2.92
N GLU A 64 1.04 17.91 2.59
CA GLU A 64 1.52 18.29 1.26
C GLU A 64 2.05 17.04 0.57
N TYR A 65 1.26 16.47 -0.33
CA TYR A 65 1.60 15.24 -1.02
C TYR A 65 2.68 15.45 -2.09
N ILE A 66 3.65 14.54 -2.11
CA ILE A 66 4.71 14.44 -3.14
C ILE A 66 4.58 13.05 -3.77
N PRO A 67 3.62 12.87 -4.71
CA PRO A 67 3.38 11.59 -5.35
C PRO A 67 4.47 11.29 -6.38
N VAL A 68 5.13 10.14 -6.22
CA VAL A 68 6.14 9.64 -7.16
C VAL A 68 6.07 8.12 -7.26
N VAL A 69 6.72 7.53 -8.25
CA VAL A 69 6.80 6.07 -8.37
C VAL A 69 7.78 5.48 -7.34
N THR A 70 7.62 4.21 -7.00
CA THR A 70 8.35 3.51 -5.93
C THR A 70 9.87 3.70 -5.99
N ASP A 71 10.48 3.58 -7.18
CA ASP A 71 11.94 3.74 -7.33
C ASP A 71 12.39 5.18 -7.04
N GLU A 72 11.58 6.18 -7.39
CA GLU A 72 11.89 7.58 -7.07
C GLU A 72 11.70 7.88 -5.57
N VAL A 73 10.72 7.25 -4.90
CA VAL A 73 10.61 7.32 -3.42
C VAL A 73 11.93 6.84 -2.81
N THR A 74 12.39 5.64 -3.18
CA THR A 74 13.64 5.05 -2.67
C THR A 74 14.83 5.95 -2.93
N LYS A 75 14.97 6.46 -4.15
CA LYS A 75 16.05 7.37 -4.56
C LYS A 75 16.05 8.66 -3.74
N ARG A 76 14.90 9.30 -3.55
CA ARG A 76 14.79 10.53 -2.74
C ARG A 76 15.14 10.31 -1.28
N VAL A 77 14.68 9.22 -0.68
CA VAL A 77 15.06 8.90 0.71
C VAL A 77 16.57 8.76 0.83
N VAL A 78 17.23 8.08 -0.12
CA VAL A 78 18.67 7.87 -0.08
C VAL A 78 19.47 9.14 -0.39
N THR A 79 19.01 9.99 -1.31
CA THR A 79 19.81 11.10 -1.84
C THR A 79 19.36 12.49 -1.38
N GLN A 80 18.10 12.65 -0.95
CA GLN A 80 17.47 13.94 -0.64
C GLN A 80 16.62 13.86 0.64
N PRO A 81 17.17 13.40 1.79
CA PRO A 81 16.38 13.14 3.01
C PRO A 81 15.72 14.40 3.61
N ASN A 82 16.15 15.60 3.21
CA ASN A 82 15.57 16.87 3.67
C ASN A 82 14.39 17.36 2.78
N SER A 83 14.05 16.63 1.70
CA SER A 83 12.99 17.03 0.77
C SER A 83 11.58 16.64 1.24
N PHE A 84 11.44 15.90 2.34
CA PHE A 84 10.18 15.43 2.90
C PHE A 84 10.23 15.40 4.43
N ASP A 85 9.08 15.33 5.07
CA ASP A 85 8.92 15.23 6.53
C ASP A 85 8.37 13.85 6.95
N LEU A 86 7.66 13.18 6.04
CA LEU A 86 7.15 11.83 6.19
C LEU A 86 7.30 11.11 4.86
N VAL A 87 7.62 9.82 4.89
CA VAL A 87 7.63 8.97 3.70
C VAL A 87 6.74 7.75 3.90
N ASP A 88 5.96 7.38 2.87
CA ASP A 88 5.35 6.05 2.76
C ASP A 88 6.09 5.28 1.67
N THR A 89 6.75 4.21 2.04
CA THR A 89 7.63 3.45 1.15
C THR A 89 7.43 1.96 1.30
N GLU A 90 7.79 1.23 0.26
CA GLU A 90 7.72 -0.23 0.23
C GLU A 90 8.74 -0.85 1.20
N TYR A 91 8.33 -1.91 1.91
CA TYR A 91 9.21 -2.68 2.79
C TYR A 91 10.43 -3.26 2.07
N PHE A 92 10.28 -3.65 0.81
CA PHE A 92 11.41 -4.17 0.04
C PHE A 92 12.48 -3.11 -0.27
N SER A 93 12.11 -1.83 -0.29
CA SER A 93 13.05 -0.71 -0.49
C SER A 93 13.96 -0.49 0.70
N LEU A 94 13.59 -0.99 1.89
CA LEU A 94 14.35 -0.84 3.13
C LEU A 94 15.77 -1.40 3.02
N LYS A 95 15.99 -2.42 2.19
CA LYS A 95 17.31 -2.99 1.91
C LYS A 95 18.30 -1.95 1.36
N LYS A 96 17.80 -0.93 0.63
CA LYS A 96 18.59 0.21 0.14
C LYS A 96 18.53 1.40 1.10
N ILE A 97 17.39 1.63 1.71
CA ILE A 97 17.11 2.82 2.51
C ILE A 97 17.84 2.76 3.87
N ILE A 98 17.73 1.66 4.60
CA ILE A 98 18.29 1.57 5.97
C ILE A 98 19.82 1.73 5.99
N PRO A 99 20.61 1.10 5.09
CA PRO A 99 22.05 1.33 5.04
C PRO A 99 22.45 2.79 4.76
N SER A 100 21.59 3.59 4.12
CA SER A 100 21.85 5.03 3.91
C SER A 100 21.90 5.81 5.22
N GLY A 101 21.21 5.33 6.25
CA GLY A 101 21.08 5.99 7.54
C GLY A 101 20.29 7.30 7.48
N ASN A 102 19.39 7.47 6.52
CA ASN A 102 18.60 8.69 6.32
C ASN A 102 17.22 8.62 6.96
N LEU A 103 16.73 7.44 7.33
CA LEU A 103 15.55 7.30 8.20
C LEU A 103 15.98 7.08 9.65
N SER A 104 15.16 7.58 10.56
CA SER A 104 15.27 7.30 11.99
C SER A 104 14.45 6.06 12.32
N GLY A 105 14.95 5.22 13.24
CA GLY A 105 14.11 4.23 13.88
C GLY A 105 12.95 4.92 14.59
N LEU A 106 11.75 4.38 14.40
CA LEU A 106 10.54 4.87 15.05
C LEU A 106 10.43 4.27 16.45
N ASP A 107 10.26 5.11 17.45
CA ASP A 107 10.09 4.68 18.84
C ASP A 107 8.72 4.03 19.02
N ALA A 108 8.70 2.72 19.25
CA ALA A 108 7.48 1.95 19.48
C ALA A 108 6.64 2.49 20.65
N LYS A 109 7.28 3.10 21.68
CA LYS A 109 6.59 3.69 22.83
C LYS A 109 5.76 4.92 22.47
N ARG A 110 6.07 5.57 21.34
CA ARG A 110 5.30 6.70 20.79
C ARG A 110 4.15 6.26 19.88
N ILE A 111 4.07 4.97 19.53
CA ILE A 111 3.01 4.39 18.71
C ILE A 111 1.99 3.70 19.61
N LYS A 112 0.83 4.35 19.81
CA LYS A 112 -0.19 3.90 20.78
C LYS A 112 -0.71 2.48 20.53
N LEU A 113 -0.69 2.03 19.27
CA LEU A 113 -1.18 0.73 18.83
C LEU A 113 -0.07 -0.17 18.28
N ALA A 114 1.18 0.02 18.70
CA ALA A 114 2.31 -0.78 18.24
C ALA A 114 2.12 -2.28 18.51
N ASP A 115 1.56 -2.63 19.67
CA ASP A 115 1.24 -4.00 20.10
C ASP A 115 0.06 -4.63 19.35
N LYS A 116 -0.74 -3.82 18.65
CA LYS A 116 -1.90 -4.23 17.83
C LYS A 116 -1.58 -4.41 16.35
N ILE A 117 -0.36 -4.06 15.93
CA ILE A 117 0.09 -4.31 14.56
C ILE A 117 0.02 -5.80 14.27
N THR A 118 -0.65 -6.14 13.15
CA THR A 118 -0.90 -7.54 12.77
C THR A 118 0.36 -8.40 12.74
N GLY A 119 0.20 -9.69 13.10
CA GLY A 119 1.26 -10.69 13.09
C GLY A 119 1.96 -10.87 11.74
N VAL A 120 1.37 -10.43 10.65
CA VAL A 120 2.00 -10.39 9.31
C VAL A 120 3.34 -9.66 9.36
N PHE A 121 3.40 -8.52 10.04
CA PHE A 121 4.62 -7.69 10.13
C PHE A 121 5.55 -8.11 11.25
N THR A 122 4.98 -8.42 12.41
CA THR A 122 5.77 -8.65 13.61
C THR A 122 6.33 -10.07 13.72
N ARG A 123 5.55 -11.07 13.25
CA ARG A 123 5.90 -12.49 13.38
C ARG A 123 5.93 -13.26 12.06
N GLY A 124 5.38 -12.69 10.95
CA GLY A 124 5.19 -13.40 9.68
C GLY A 124 4.12 -14.49 9.79
N GLU A 125 2.99 -14.15 10.41
CA GLU A 125 1.91 -15.08 10.74
C GLU A 125 0.54 -14.48 10.49
N VAL A 126 -0.40 -15.35 10.10
CA VAL A 126 -1.83 -15.09 10.08
C VAL A 126 -2.50 -16.13 10.95
N ASN A 127 -3.24 -15.69 11.98
CA ASN A 127 -3.89 -16.56 12.98
C ASN A 127 -2.96 -17.64 13.57
N GLY A 128 -1.72 -17.23 13.90
CA GLY A 128 -0.70 -18.12 14.48
C GLY A 128 -0.08 -19.13 13.49
N LYS A 129 -0.46 -19.09 12.22
CA LYS A 129 0.14 -19.91 11.16
C LYS A 129 1.17 -19.10 10.39
N ARG A 130 2.37 -19.66 10.24
CA ARG A 130 3.44 -19.06 9.46
C ARG A 130 3.00 -18.92 8.00
N ILE A 131 3.30 -17.75 7.41
CA ILE A 131 3.13 -17.51 5.97
C ILE A 131 4.49 -17.51 5.26
N GLY A 132 4.47 -17.58 3.92
CA GLY A 132 5.70 -17.56 3.13
C GLY A 132 6.55 -16.33 3.41
N ASP A 133 7.86 -16.51 3.49
CA ASP A 133 8.80 -15.45 3.86
C ASP A 133 9.98 -15.30 2.89
N GLN A 134 9.90 -15.90 1.71
CA GLN A 134 10.84 -15.60 0.64
C GLN A 134 10.78 -14.13 0.24
N GLY A 135 11.89 -13.57 -0.17
CA GLY A 135 12.03 -12.14 -0.46
C GLY A 135 12.13 -11.28 0.80
N THR A 136 11.66 -10.03 0.70
CA THR A 136 11.70 -9.07 1.81
C THR A 136 10.42 -9.16 2.64
N ALA A 137 10.21 -10.32 3.28
CA ALA A 137 9.09 -10.49 4.20
C ALA A 137 9.20 -9.43 5.33
N PRO A 138 8.11 -8.69 5.63
CA PRO A 138 8.14 -7.58 6.59
C PRO A 138 8.80 -7.94 7.92
N ARG A 139 8.51 -9.13 8.48
CA ARG A 139 9.09 -9.58 9.76
C ARG A 139 10.62 -9.60 9.79
N LYS A 140 11.30 -9.73 8.64
CA LYS A 140 12.77 -9.74 8.52
C LYS A 140 13.39 -8.36 8.61
N VAL A 141 12.59 -7.32 8.36
CA VAL A 141 13.02 -5.94 8.22
C VAL A 141 12.22 -4.97 9.08
N PHE A 142 11.41 -5.47 10.01
CA PHE A 142 10.49 -4.67 10.81
C PHE A 142 11.19 -3.91 11.94
N TYR A 143 12.26 -4.49 12.52
CA TYR A 143 12.97 -3.93 13.66
C TYR A 143 14.38 -3.46 13.29
N LEU A 144 14.84 -2.42 13.98
CA LEU A 144 16.21 -1.92 13.93
C LEU A 144 16.92 -2.22 15.25
N GLU A 145 18.25 -2.33 15.24
CA GLU A 145 19.06 -2.50 16.45
C GLU A 145 19.08 -1.25 17.35
N GLY A 146 18.69 -0.09 16.78
CA GLY A 146 18.66 1.18 17.50
C GLY A 146 18.07 2.29 16.63
N GLN A 147 17.81 3.45 17.23
CA GLN A 147 17.19 4.60 16.54
C GLN A 147 17.96 5.05 15.28
N THR A 148 19.28 5.00 15.31
CA THR A 148 20.16 5.42 14.20
C THR A 148 20.85 4.25 13.51
N ALA A 149 20.40 3.02 13.79
CA ALA A 149 20.98 1.82 13.23
C ALA A 149 20.82 1.77 11.70
N LYS A 150 21.80 1.17 11.04
CA LYS A 150 21.83 0.94 9.60
C LYS A 150 21.64 -0.54 9.25
N THR A 151 21.27 -1.32 10.24
CA THR A 151 21.09 -2.77 10.20
C THR A 151 19.77 -3.16 10.85
N PHE A 152 19.15 -4.20 10.32
CA PHE A 152 17.93 -4.77 10.89
C PHE A 152 18.26 -5.63 12.11
N ALA A 153 17.39 -5.58 13.11
CA ALA A 153 17.49 -6.47 14.25
C ALA A 153 16.90 -7.84 13.92
N SER A 154 17.54 -8.90 14.42
CA SER A 154 17.05 -10.28 14.26
C SER A 154 15.94 -10.66 15.24
N ALA A 155 15.73 -9.84 16.28
CA ALA A 155 14.71 -10.00 17.31
C ALA A 155 13.95 -8.68 17.52
N PRO A 156 12.75 -8.72 18.13
CA PRO A 156 12.00 -7.51 18.46
C PRO A 156 12.79 -6.55 19.33
N THR A 157 12.74 -5.27 18.98
CA THR A 157 13.30 -4.14 19.73
C THR A 157 12.24 -3.05 19.87
N GLU A 158 12.59 -1.96 20.59
CA GLU A 158 11.73 -0.78 20.67
C GLU A 158 11.83 0.14 19.44
N TRP A 159 12.68 -0.19 18.44
CA TRP A 159 12.91 0.62 17.24
C TRP A 159 12.34 -0.06 16.01
N LEU A 160 11.34 0.57 15.39
CA LEU A 160 10.69 0.06 14.19
C LEU A 160 11.25 0.75 12.93
N THR A 161 11.34 0.03 11.84
CA THR A 161 11.78 0.60 10.54
C THR A 161 10.72 1.49 9.92
N LEU A 162 9.52 0.95 9.79
CA LEU A 162 8.33 1.61 9.26
C LEU A 162 7.12 1.20 10.09
N ILE A 163 6.13 2.10 10.13
CA ILE A 163 4.79 1.74 10.60
C ILE A 163 3.95 1.34 9.39
N PRO A 164 3.42 0.11 9.33
CA PRO A 164 2.68 -0.36 8.17
C PRO A 164 1.47 0.53 7.86
N THR A 165 1.27 0.84 6.58
CA THR A 165 0.12 1.58 6.08
C THR A 165 -0.85 0.66 5.37
N THR A 166 -0.37 0.01 4.33
CA THR A 166 -1.13 -0.89 3.47
C THR A 166 -0.29 -2.09 3.05
N TYR A 167 -0.97 -3.20 2.80
CA TYR A 167 -0.38 -4.38 2.20
C TYR A 167 -1.43 -5.17 1.44
N ASN A 168 -0.98 -6.01 0.54
CA ASN A 168 -1.85 -6.89 -0.24
C ASN A 168 -1.05 -8.08 -0.78
N ALA A 169 -1.75 -8.96 -1.50
CA ALA A 169 -1.19 -10.14 -2.14
C ALA A 169 -1.68 -10.19 -3.59
N ASP A 170 -0.74 -10.28 -4.52
CA ASP A 170 -0.95 -10.20 -5.96
C ASP A 170 -0.89 -11.56 -6.63
N THR A 171 -1.63 -11.71 -7.74
CA THR A 171 -1.78 -12.93 -8.51
C THR A 171 -2.14 -12.63 -9.97
N LEU A 172 -2.62 -13.62 -10.72
CA LEU A 172 -3.10 -13.44 -12.07
C LEU A 172 -4.54 -12.93 -12.10
N GLY A 173 -4.80 -11.97 -12.98
CA GLY A 173 -6.14 -11.60 -13.44
C GLY A 173 -6.51 -12.44 -14.66
N ILE A 174 -7.75 -12.89 -14.74
CA ILE A 174 -8.27 -13.69 -15.86
C ILE A 174 -9.63 -13.19 -16.37
N ARG A 175 -9.93 -13.46 -17.63
CA ARG A 175 -11.22 -13.24 -18.30
C ARG A 175 -12.01 -14.56 -18.32
N PRO A 176 -12.88 -14.83 -17.34
CA PRO A 176 -13.60 -16.10 -17.23
C PRO A 176 -14.59 -16.32 -18.39
N ASP A 177 -15.04 -15.27 -19.07
CA ASP A 177 -15.90 -15.33 -20.24
C ASP A 177 -15.14 -15.76 -21.50
N LEU A 178 -13.82 -15.57 -21.55
CA LEU A 178 -12.96 -15.95 -22.68
C LEU A 178 -12.13 -17.21 -22.42
N ILE A 179 -11.98 -17.64 -21.16
CA ILE A 179 -11.29 -18.86 -20.76
C ILE A 179 -12.32 -19.90 -20.35
N LYS A 180 -12.31 -21.05 -21.03
CA LYS A 180 -13.34 -22.09 -20.85
C LYS A 180 -12.96 -23.22 -19.89
N ARG A 181 -11.78 -23.15 -19.27
CA ARG A 181 -11.29 -24.12 -18.29
C ARG A 181 -10.86 -23.44 -17.00
N PRO A 182 -10.75 -24.15 -15.89
CA PRO A 182 -10.16 -23.61 -14.67
C PRO A 182 -8.71 -23.16 -14.90
N VAL A 183 -8.33 -22.02 -14.33
CA VAL A 183 -6.95 -21.56 -14.19
C VAL A 183 -6.59 -21.73 -12.72
N GLU A 184 -5.65 -22.62 -12.41
CA GLU A 184 -5.37 -23.02 -11.03
C GLU A 184 -3.90 -22.83 -10.63
N SER A 185 -3.05 -22.41 -11.58
CA SER A 185 -1.60 -22.36 -11.38
C SER A 185 -0.99 -21.17 -12.10
N TRP A 186 0.06 -20.59 -11.53
CA TRP A 186 0.87 -19.56 -12.17
C TRP A 186 1.43 -19.99 -13.53
N LYS A 187 1.71 -21.28 -13.74
CA LYS A 187 2.19 -21.77 -15.04
C LYS A 187 1.22 -21.52 -16.20
N ASP A 188 -0.06 -21.30 -15.89
CA ASP A 188 -1.06 -21.03 -16.91
C ASP A 188 -0.78 -19.72 -17.68
N LEU A 189 -0.01 -18.78 -17.12
CA LEU A 189 0.44 -17.60 -17.84
C LEU A 189 1.24 -17.95 -19.11
N LEU A 190 1.98 -19.05 -19.09
CA LEU A 190 2.75 -19.55 -20.25
C LEU A 190 2.09 -20.71 -20.99
N ASN A 191 0.82 -21.04 -20.68
CA ASN A 191 0.12 -22.09 -21.38
C ASN A 191 -0.08 -21.70 -22.86
N PRO A 192 0.32 -22.56 -23.83
CA PRO A 192 0.17 -22.28 -25.26
C PRO A 192 -1.26 -21.97 -25.72
N GLU A 193 -2.29 -22.39 -24.97
CA GLU A 193 -3.69 -22.04 -25.21
C GLU A 193 -3.91 -20.52 -25.23
N PHE A 194 -3.12 -19.77 -24.45
CA PHE A 194 -3.21 -18.33 -24.34
C PHE A 194 -2.16 -17.59 -25.19
N LYS A 195 -1.61 -18.26 -26.19
CA LYS A 195 -0.64 -17.66 -27.12
C LYS A 195 -1.19 -16.36 -27.73
N GLY A 196 -0.40 -15.28 -27.63
CA GLY A 196 -0.76 -13.94 -28.08
C GLY A 196 -1.86 -13.25 -27.25
N LYS A 197 -2.19 -13.79 -26.06
CA LYS A 197 -3.23 -13.27 -25.16
C LYS A 197 -2.79 -13.19 -23.70
N ALA A 198 -1.52 -13.42 -23.41
CA ALA A 198 -0.94 -13.27 -22.08
C ALA A 198 -0.20 -11.94 -21.94
N SER A 199 -0.08 -11.43 -20.71
CA SER A 199 0.76 -10.26 -20.40
C SER A 199 1.38 -10.40 -19.01
N ILE A 200 2.55 -9.80 -18.83
CA ILE A 200 3.25 -9.73 -17.54
C ILE A 200 3.66 -8.29 -17.25
N LEU A 201 3.68 -7.94 -15.97
CA LEU A 201 4.11 -6.64 -15.47
C LEU A 201 5.56 -6.36 -15.84
N ASN A 202 5.82 -5.25 -16.51
CA ASN A 202 7.14 -4.79 -16.92
C ASN A 202 7.75 -3.79 -15.92
N ILE A 203 7.77 -4.16 -14.65
CA ILE A 203 8.60 -3.53 -13.61
C ILE A 203 9.61 -4.60 -13.18
N PRO A 204 10.90 -4.48 -13.53
CA PRO A 204 11.86 -5.59 -13.41
C PRO A 204 11.87 -6.26 -12.04
N SER A 205 11.92 -5.48 -10.95
CA SER A 205 11.98 -5.97 -9.57
C SER A 205 10.73 -6.75 -9.13
N ILE A 206 9.59 -6.53 -9.80
CA ILE A 206 8.32 -7.20 -9.51
C ILE A 206 8.06 -8.31 -10.53
N GLY A 207 8.15 -7.98 -11.82
CA GLY A 207 7.87 -8.92 -12.91
C GLY A 207 8.75 -10.16 -12.89
N ILE A 208 10.03 -10.05 -12.47
CA ILE A 208 10.92 -11.20 -12.32
C ILE A 208 10.42 -12.18 -11.25
N MET A 209 9.76 -11.71 -10.21
CA MET A 209 9.20 -12.57 -9.16
C MET A 209 7.92 -13.25 -9.65
N ASP A 210 7.06 -12.56 -10.40
CA ASP A 210 5.93 -13.20 -11.08
C ASP A 210 6.42 -14.28 -12.04
N ALA A 211 7.48 -14.00 -12.80
CA ALA A 211 8.11 -15.00 -13.68
C ALA A 211 8.67 -16.20 -12.90
N ALA A 212 9.28 -15.98 -11.73
CA ALA A 212 9.76 -17.08 -10.89
C ALA A 212 8.61 -17.94 -10.35
N MET A 213 7.49 -17.34 -9.97
CA MET A 213 6.27 -18.08 -9.61
C MET A 213 5.80 -18.97 -10.77
N VAL A 214 5.82 -18.44 -11.99
CA VAL A 214 5.45 -19.19 -13.20
C VAL A 214 6.42 -20.34 -13.46
N VAL A 215 7.72 -20.09 -13.44
CA VAL A 215 8.76 -21.11 -13.73
C VAL A 215 8.75 -22.22 -12.67
N GLU A 216 8.63 -21.87 -11.39
CA GLU A 216 8.53 -22.87 -10.32
C GLU A 216 7.26 -23.72 -10.46
N ALA A 217 6.16 -23.11 -10.88
CA ALA A 217 4.88 -23.80 -11.08
C ALA A 217 4.90 -24.82 -12.24
N THR A 218 5.88 -24.78 -13.16
CA THR A 218 6.06 -25.84 -14.16
C THR A 218 6.55 -27.15 -13.54
N GLY A 219 7.20 -27.08 -12.37
CA GLY A 219 7.82 -28.21 -11.69
C GLY A 219 9.25 -28.52 -12.15
N ASP A 220 9.78 -27.75 -13.11
CA ASP A 220 11.11 -27.99 -13.67
C ASP A 220 12.24 -27.42 -12.81
N TYR A 221 11.91 -26.51 -11.89
CA TYR A 221 12.88 -25.84 -11.03
C TYR A 221 12.24 -25.37 -9.73
N THR A 222 13.02 -25.36 -8.65
CA THR A 222 12.67 -24.80 -7.35
C THR A 222 13.70 -23.75 -6.96
N TYR A 223 13.24 -22.54 -6.63
CA TYR A 223 14.11 -21.45 -6.21
C TYR A 223 14.46 -21.55 -4.72
N GLY A 224 15.70 -21.21 -4.39
CA GLY A 224 16.09 -21.02 -3.00
C GLY A 224 15.33 -19.86 -2.34
N ASP A 225 15.34 -18.72 -2.99
CA ASP A 225 14.52 -17.53 -2.66
C ASP A 225 14.16 -16.76 -3.93
N LYS A 226 12.88 -16.75 -4.31
CA LYS A 226 12.37 -16.01 -5.48
C LYS A 226 12.65 -14.50 -5.41
N GLY A 227 12.79 -13.95 -4.21
CA GLY A 227 13.11 -12.54 -3.99
C GLY A 227 14.61 -12.24 -3.89
N ASN A 228 15.47 -13.26 -3.86
CA ASN A 228 16.94 -13.08 -3.85
C ASN A 228 17.63 -14.15 -4.70
N MET A 229 17.30 -14.17 -5.98
CA MET A 229 17.83 -15.15 -6.93
C MET A 229 19.32 -14.96 -7.18
N THR A 230 20.03 -16.08 -7.34
CA THR A 230 21.39 -16.13 -7.89
C THR A 230 21.40 -15.82 -9.40
N LYS A 231 22.56 -15.45 -9.95
CA LYS A 231 22.67 -15.24 -11.41
C LYS A 231 22.22 -16.43 -12.25
N PRO A 232 22.55 -17.69 -11.94
CA PRO A 232 22.01 -18.84 -12.67
C PRO A 232 20.49 -18.96 -12.62
N GLU A 233 19.85 -18.61 -11.48
CA GLU A 233 18.39 -18.61 -11.34
C GLU A 233 17.76 -17.49 -12.18
N ILE A 234 18.35 -16.30 -12.18
CA ILE A 234 17.95 -15.18 -13.03
C ILE A 234 18.05 -15.59 -14.51
N ASP A 235 19.20 -16.13 -14.94
CA ASP A 235 19.41 -16.56 -16.33
C ASP A 235 18.39 -17.61 -16.78
N ARG A 236 18.11 -18.59 -15.92
CA ARG A 236 17.08 -19.62 -16.19
C ARG A 236 15.70 -18.97 -16.38
N THR A 237 15.29 -18.10 -15.46
CA THR A 237 13.99 -17.44 -15.51
C THR A 237 13.85 -16.62 -16.79
N ILE A 238 14.85 -15.79 -17.09
CA ILE A 238 14.87 -14.95 -18.29
C ILE A 238 14.88 -15.77 -19.57
N LYS A 239 15.61 -16.88 -19.62
CA LYS A 239 15.61 -17.80 -20.77
C LYS A 239 14.20 -18.31 -21.07
N VAL A 240 13.46 -18.77 -20.06
CA VAL A 240 12.07 -19.24 -20.23
C VAL A 240 11.17 -18.13 -20.77
N LEU A 241 11.31 -16.90 -20.25
CA LEU A 241 10.52 -15.75 -20.75
C LEU A 241 10.87 -15.38 -22.19
N ILE A 242 12.15 -15.40 -22.57
CA ILE A 242 12.60 -15.13 -23.95
C ILE A 242 12.05 -16.21 -24.90
N GLU A 243 12.11 -17.48 -24.54
CA GLU A 243 11.56 -18.56 -25.33
C GLU A 243 10.06 -18.41 -25.51
N ALA A 244 9.32 -18.11 -24.45
CA ALA A 244 7.88 -17.85 -24.51
C ALA A 244 7.56 -16.63 -25.38
N LYS A 245 8.30 -15.52 -25.26
CA LYS A 245 8.12 -14.34 -26.09
C LYS A 245 8.35 -14.63 -27.57
N ARG A 246 9.42 -15.32 -27.90
CA ARG A 246 9.73 -15.76 -29.30
C ARG A 246 8.69 -16.69 -29.86
N ALA A 247 8.08 -17.52 -29.00
CA ALA A 247 6.95 -18.36 -29.38
C ALA A 247 5.65 -17.55 -29.59
N GLY A 248 5.64 -16.25 -29.29
CA GLY A 248 4.48 -15.36 -29.42
C GLY A 248 3.45 -15.48 -28.30
N GLN A 249 3.87 -15.90 -27.09
CA GLN A 249 3.00 -16.05 -25.94
C GLN A 249 2.39 -14.73 -25.48
N PHE A 250 3.22 -13.68 -25.39
CA PHE A 250 2.81 -12.41 -24.86
C PHE A 250 2.18 -11.50 -25.92
N ARG A 251 1.06 -10.86 -25.57
CA ARG A 251 0.42 -9.81 -26.33
C ARG A 251 1.08 -8.46 -26.08
N ALA A 252 1.40 -8.18 -24.82
CA ALA A 252 1.96 -6.92 -24.35
C ALA A 252 2.71 -7.09 -23.03
N PHE A 253 3.40 -6.02 -22.63
CA PHE A 253 4.05 -5.87 -21.33
C PHE A 253 3.58 -4.53 -20.76
N TRP A 254 2.85 -4.54 -19.66
CA TRP A 254 2.28 -3.34 -19.07
C TRP A 254 3.15 -2.78 -17.95
N GLN A 255 3.12 -1.45 -17.76
CA GLN A 255 3.92 -0.76 -16.75
C GLN A 255 3.06 0.08 -15.80
N ASP A 256 1.87 0.47 -16.21
CA ASP A 256 0.98 1.30 -15.40
C ASP A 256 -0.40 0.67 -15.24
N PHE A 257 -1.13 1.21 -14.25
CA PHE A 257 -2.45 0.73 -13.87
C PHE A 257 -3.46 0.71 -15.03
N ASN A 258 -3.50 1.78 -15.84
CA ASN A 258 -4.48 1.92 -16.90
C ASN A 258 -4.17 0.98 -18.08
N GLU A 259 -2.89 0.76 -18.40
CA GLU A 259 -2.50 -0.25 -19.40
C GLU A 259 -3.01 -1.65 -18.99
N SER A 260 -2.78 -2.04 -17.72
CA SER A 260 -3.27 -3.32 -17.19
C SER A 260 -4.80 -3.45 -17.31
N VAL A 261 -5.55 -2.40 -16.96
CA VAL A 261 -7.01 -2.37 -17.07
C VAL A 261 -7.45 -2.48 -18.53
N ASN A 262 -6.87 -1.68 -19.42
CA ASN A 262 -7.27 -1.61 -20.82
C ASN A 262 -7.03 -2.93 -21.56
N LEU A 263 -5.88 -3.57 -21.37
CA LEU A 263 -5.56 -4.86 -21.96
C LEU A 263 -6.57 -5.95 -21.58
N MET A 264 -6.98 -5.99 -20.29
CA MET A 264 -7.99 -6.94 -19.83
C MET A 264 -9.40 -6.58 -20.30
N ALA A 265 -9.78 -5.31 -20.21
CA ALA A 265 -11.13 -4.86 -20.56
C ALA A 265 -11.41 -5.04 -22.05
N SER A 266 -10.44 -4.75 -22.92
CA SER A 266 -10.56 -4.95 -24.37
C SER A 266 -10.57 -6.42 -24.80
N GLY A 267 -10.08 -7.34 -23.95
CA GLY A 267 -9.88 -8.75 -24.30
C GLY A 267 -8.64 -9.00 -25.15
N GLU A 268 -7.76 -8.00 -25.32
CA GLU A 268 -6.44 -8.20 -25.92
C GLU A 268 -5.60 -9.18 -25.11
N THR A 269 -5.74 -9.15 -23.77
CA THR A 269 -5.24 -10.20 -22.90
C THR A 269 -6.39 -10.91 -22.20
N VAL A 270 -6.23 -12.18 -21.95
CA VAL A 270 -7.20 -13.00 -21.22
C VAL A 270 -6.64 -13.48 -19.87
N ILE A 271 -5.32 -13.44 -19.73
CA ILE A 271 -4.57 -13.80 -18.53
C ILE A 271 -3.35 -12.89 -18.39
N GLN A 272 -3.17 -12.30 -17.22
CA GLN A 272 -1.99 -11.46 -16.95
C GLN A 272 -1.67 -11.39 -15.45
N SER A 273 -0.40 -11.15 -15.09
CA SER A 273 -0.10 -10.69 -13.73
C SER A 273 -0.80 -9.34 -13.52
N MET A 274 -1.46 -9.14 -12.39
CA MET A 274 -2.37 -8.01 -12.24
C MET A 274 -2.44 -7.53 -10.79
N TRP A 275 -2.84 -6.28 -10.59
CA TRP A 275 -3.14 -5.73 -9.28
C TRP A 275 -4.64 -5.84 -8.98
N SER A 276 -4.99 -6.18 -7.73
CA SER A 276 -6.38 -6.34 -7.30
C SER A 276 -7.29 -5.14 -7.66
N PRO A 277 -6.89 -3.86 -7.46
CA PRO A 277 -7.73 -2.73 -7.85
C PRO A 277 -7.98 -2.64 -9.36
N ALA A 278 -7.06 -3.15 -10.19
CA ALA A 278 -7.26 -3.17 -11.64
C ALA A 278 -8.34 -4.18 -12.06
N VAL A 279 -8.43 -5.34 -11.39
CA VAL A 279 -9.53 -6.29 -11.58
C VAL A 279 -10.88 -5.64 -11.26
N THR A 280 -10.97 -4.96 -10.12
CA THR A 280 -12.17 -4.20 -9.71
C THR A 280 -12.55 -3.16 -10.77
N LYS A 281 -11.54 -2.44 -11.31
CA LYS A 281 -11.78 -1.42 -12.35
C LYS A 281 -12.29 -2.02 -13.67
N VAL A 282 -11.81 -3.19 -14.06
CA VAL A 282 -12.33 -3.92 -15.24
C VAL A 282 -13.78 -4.33 -15.00
N ARG A 283 -14.12 -4.86 -13.82
CA ARG A 283 -15.51 -5.21 -13.46
C ARG A 283 -16.44 -4.01 -13.46
N ALA A 284 -15.99 -2.87 -12.98
CA ALA A 284 -16.77 -1.62 -12.99
C ALA A 284 -17.14 -1.15 -14.43
N GLN A 285 -16.43 -1.62 -15.44
CA GLN A 285 -16.77 -1.41 -16.87
C GLN A 285 -17.77 -2.45 -17.42
N GLY A 286 -18.30 -3.34 -16.57
CA GLY A 286 -19.20 -4.41 -16.96
C GLY A 286 -18.51 -5.61 -17.62
N VAL A 287 -17.19 -5.70 -17.53
CA VAL A 287 -16.38 -6.76 -18.12
C VAL A 287 -16.03 -7.81 -17.05
N PRO A 288 -16.36 -9.11 -17.26
CA PRO A 288 -15.98 -10.16 -16.32
C PRO A 288 -14.47 -10.24 -16.13
N CYS A 289 -14.01 -10.23 -14.90
CA CYS A 289 -12.61 -10.39 -14.55
C CYS A 289 -12.50 -11.02 -13.16
N ILE A 290 -11.61 -11.97 -12.97
CA ILE A 290 -11.37 -12.65 -11.68
C ILE A 290 -9.91 -12.44 -11.29
N TYR A 291 -9.69 -12.09 -10.02
CA TYR A 291 -8.38 -12.11 -9.38
C TYR A 291 -8.11 -13.51 -8.86
N GLN A 292 -7.47 -14.33 -9.68
CA GLN A 292 -7.51 -15.78 -9.56
C GLN A 292 -6.69 -16.31 -8.38
N PRO A 293 -7.28 -17.01 -7.40
CA PRO A 293 -6.51 -17.75 -6.41
C PRO A 293 -5.82 -18.93 -7.08
N LEU A 294 -4.51 -19.07 -6.87
CA LEU A 294 -3.68 -20.09 -7.49
C LEU A 294 -3.05 -21.00 -6.41
N LYS A 295 -2.81 -22.26 -6.73
CA LYS A 295 -2.30 -23.26 -5.78
C LYS A 295 -0.91 -22.95 -5.23
N GLU A 296 -0.07 -22.23 -5.99
CA GLU A 296 1.24 -21.78 -5.54
C GLU A 296 1.19 -20.56 -4.62
N GLY A 297 0.00 -19.98 -4.46
CA GLY A 297 -0.23 -18.79 -3.62
C GLY A 297 0.07 -17.48 -4.31
N TYR A 298 0.35 -16.46 -3.50
CA TYR A 298 0.44 -15.07 -3.90
C TYR A 298 1.84 -14.49 -3.73
N ARG A 299 2.16 -13.48 -4.53
CA ARG A 299 3.27 -12.56 -4.28
C ARG A 299 2.74 -11.36 -3.50
N ALA A 300 3.25 -11.13 -2.31
CA ALA A 300 2.80 -10.05 -1.43
C ALA A 300 3.71 -8.82 -1.47
N TRP A 301 3.15 -7.69 -1.05
CA TRP A 301 3.84 -6.42 -0.88
C TRP A 301 3.29 -5.66 0.32
N ALA A 302 4.06 -4.72 0.83
CA ALA A 302 3.67 -3.89 1.95
C ALA A 302 4.35 -2.52 1.89
N GLN A 303 3.64 -1.49 2.31
CA GLN A 303 4.13 -0.12 2.49
C GLN A 303 4.04 0.30 3.95
N GLY A 304 4.80 1.32 4.30
CA GLY A 304 4.77 1.87 5.65
C GLY A 304 5.41 3.25 5.78
N PHE A 305 5.00 3.96 6.83
CA PHE A 305 5.52 5.28 7.19
C PHE A 305 6.89 5.21 7.80
N GLY A 306 7.80 6.02 7.29
CA GLY A 306 9.10 6.30 7.87
C GLY A 306 9.31 7.80 8.08
N ILE A 307 10.19 8.15 9.00
CA ILE A 307 10.53 9.53 9.36
C ILE A 307 12.01 9.76 9.05
N PRO A 308 12.38 10.87 8.31
CA PRO A 308 13.77 11.19 8.08
C PRO A 308 14.48 11.55 9.38
N LYS A 309 15.72 11.12 9.53
CA LYS A 309 16.52 11.36 10.76
C LYS A 309 16.70 12.82 11.14
N THR A 310 16.51 13.71 10.18
CA THR A 310 16.66 15.15 10.37
C THR A 310 15.40 15.83 10.89
N LEU A 311 14.26 15.12 10.92
CA LEU A 311 13.02 15.68 11.43
C LEU A 311 13.07 15.81 12.95
N SER A 312 12.69 16.96 13.46
CA SER A 312 12.75 17.27 14.89
C SER A 312 11.65 18.24 15.32
N GLY A 313 11.54 18.45 16.62
CA GLY A 313 10.61 19.40 17.21
C GLY A 313 9.17 19.12 16.83
N ARG A 314 8.39 20.18 16.64
CA ARG A 314 6.94 20.08 16.39
C ARG A 314 6.54 19.26 15.17
N LYS A 315 7.34 19.28 14.09
CA LYS A 315 7.08 18.43 12.93
C LYS A 315 7.24 16.94 13.23
N LEU A 316 8.21 16.58 14.07
CA LEU A 316 8.39 15.20 14.53
C LEU A 316 7.17 14.75 15.36
N ASP A 317 6.69 15.61 16.27
CA ASP A 317 5.51 15.30 17.07
C ASP A 317 4.27 15.14 16.18
N ALA A 318 4.07 16.06 15.24
CA ALA A 318 2.98 15.98 14.27
C ALA A 318 3.05 14.72 13.38
N ALA A 319 4.24 14.25 13.01
CA ALA A 319 4.40 13.02 12.27
C ALA A 319 3.95 11.79 13.09
N TYR A 320 4.30 11.73 14.38
CA TYR A 320 3.80 10.68 15.28
C TYR A 320 2.29 10.79 15.52
N ASP A 321 1.74 11.99 15.67
CA ASP A 321 0.30 12.21 15.82
C ASP A 321 -0.46 11.74 14.58
N PHE A 322 0.05 12.04 13.39
CA PHE A 322 -0.51 11.54 12.14
C PHE A 322 -0.44 10.00 12.03
N ILE A 323 0.69 9.39 12.37
CA ILE A 323 0.84 7.92 12.38
C ILE A 323 -0.16 7.29 13.34
N ASN A 324 -0.30 7.80 14.56
CA ASN A 324 -1.26 7.30 15.54
C ASN A 324 -2.71 7.48 15.07
N TRP A 325 -3.02 8.61 14.45
CA TRP A 325 -4.33 8.85 13.84
C TRP A 325 -4.61 7.84 12.71
N PHE A 326 -3.62 7.59 11.86
CA PHE A 326 -3.76 6.64 10.75
C PHE A 326 -4.09 5.22 11.25
N LEU A 327 -3.44 4.79 12.33
CA LEU A 327 -3.68 3.50 12.95
C LEU A 327 -5.00 3.43 13.74
N SER A 328 -5.64 4.56 14.07
CA SER A 328 -6.87 4.61 14.85
C SER A 328 -8.12 4.08 14.13
N GLY A 329 -7.98 3.75 12.83
CA GLY A 329 -8.91 2.91 12.09
C GLY A 329 -9.65 3.56 10.94
N TRP A 330 -9.93 4.85 10.97
CA TRP A 330 -10.66 5.50 9.86
C TRP A 330 -9.89 5.36 8.53
N ALA A 331 -8.59 5.67 8.52
CA ALA A 331 -7.75 5.53 7.34
C ALA A 331 -7.61 4.06 6.91
N GLY A 332 -7.48 3.13 7.87
CA GLY A 332 -7.46 1.71 7.61
C GLY A 332 -8.74 1.20 6.95
N ALA A 333 -9.90 1.61 7.45
CA ALA A 333 -11.21 1.27 6.86
C ALA A 333 -11.39 1.89 5.47
N TYR A 334 -10.93 3.15 5.28
CA TYR A 334 -10.95 3.84 3.99
C TYR A 334 -10.18 3.04 2.93
N LEU A 335 -8.96 2.61 3.26
CA LEU A 335 -8.11 1.83 2.36
C LEU A 335 -8.63 0.40 2.16
N ASN A 336 -9.23 -0.19 3.20
CA ASN A 336 -9.84 -1.52 3.09
C ASN A 336 -11.01 -1.53 2.10
N ARG A 337 -11.81 -0.47 2.03
CA ARG A 337 -12.86 -0.29 1.00
C ARG A 337 -12.32 -0.20 -0.43
N GLN A 338 -11.03 0.02 -0.60
CA GLN A 338 -10.34 -0.07 -1.89
C GLN A 338 -9.72 -1.46 -2.15
N GLY A 339 -9.88 -2.41 -1.22
CA GLY A 339 -9.37 -3.77 -1.31
C GLY A 339 -8.00 -4.00 -0.68
N TYR A 340 -7.39 -2.98 -0.06
CA TYR A 340 -6.14 -3.13 0.69
C TYR A 340 -6.39 -3.62 2.12
N TYR A 341 -5.34 -4.03 2.81
CA TYR A 341 -5.36 -4.39 4.22
C TYR A 341 -4.66 -3.34 5.07
N SER A 342 -5.17 -3.13 6.28
CA SER A 342 -4.63 -2.18 7.27
C SER A 342 -3.72 -2.86 8.30
N ALA A 343 -2.81 -2.09 8.89
CA ALA A 343 -1.87 -2.57 9.90
C ALA A 343 -2.52 -3.05 11.19
N VAL A 344 -3.59 -2.37 11.64
CA VAL A 344 -4.37 -2.70 12.84
C VAL A 344 -5.77 -3.08 12.41
N LEU A 345 -6.07 -4.38 12.43
CA LEU A 345 -7.34 -4.90 11.93
C LEU A 345 -8.51 -4.57 12.87
N GLU A 346 -8.28 -4.53 14.19
CA GLU A 346 -9.31 -4.25 15.18
C GLU A 346 -9.92 -2.85 14.97
N THR A 347 -9.09 -1.83 14.88
CA THR A 347 -9.56 -0.45 14.71
C THR A 347 -10.17 -0.20 13.32
N ALA A 348 -9.66 -0.87 12.28
CA ALA A 348 -10.29 -0.81 10.96
C ALA A 348 -11.70 -1.40 10.99
N LYS A 349 -11.90 -2.54 11.69
CA LYS A 349 -13.21 -3.17 11.87
C LYS A 349 -14.24 -2.23 12.52
N GLU A 350 -13.82 -1.51 13.56
CA GLU A 350 -14.68 -0.54 14.28
C GLU A 350 -15.15 0.62 13.38
N ASN A 351 -14.41 0.90 12.30
CA ASN A 351 -14.71 1.95 11.32
C ASN A 351 -15.37 1.46 10.03
N MET A 352 -15.75 0.18 9.98
CA MET A 352 -16.45 -0.44 8.86
C MET A 352 -17.85 -0.89 9.26
N GLN A 353 -18.77 -0.95 8.29
CA GLN A 353 -20.06 -1.58 8.52
C GLN A 353 -19.87 -3.11 8.63
N PRO A 354 -20.69 -3.83 9.42
CA PRO A 354 -20.53 -5.29 9.58
C PRO A 354 -20.55 -6.05 8.25
N TYR A 355 -21.38 -5.66 7.27
CA TYR A 355 -21.45 -6.30 5.97
C TYR A 355 -20.19 -6.06 5.10
N GLU A 356 -19.56 -4.86 5.22
CA GLU A 356 -18.28 -4.56 4.55
C GLU A 356 -17.17 -5.44 5.12
N TRP A 357 -17.09 -5.55 6.44
CA TRP A 357 -16.10 -6.42 7.11
C TRP A 357 -16.30 -7.88 6.73
N ALA A 358 -17.55 -8.36 6.74
CA ALA A 358 -17.89 -9.72 6.35
C ALA A 358 -17.44 -10.04 4.92
N PHE A 359 -17.63 -9.10 3.99
CA PHE A 359 -17.17 -9.24 2.61
C PHE A 359 -15.63 -9.19 2.51
N TRP A 360 -15.02 -8.09 2.99
CA TRP A 360 -13.60 -7.83 2.77
C TRP A 360 -12.66 -8.73 3.57
N MET A 361 -13.04 -9.10 4.80
CA MET A 361 -12.14 -9.79 5.72
C MET A 361 -12.57 -11.23 5.99
N GLU A 362 -13.86 -11.53 6.02
CA GLU A 362 -14.35 -12.88 6.28
C GLU A 362 -14.63 -13.67 5.00
N GLY A 363 -14.61 -13.02 3.83
CA GLY A 363 -14.86 -13.66 2.52
C GLY A 363 -16.31 -14.14 2.34
N LYS A 364 -17.24 -13.59 3.10
CA LYS A 364 -18.66 -13.90 2.96
C LYS A 364 -19.24 -13.22 1.73
N PRO A 365 -20.31 -13.78 1.14
CA PRO A 365 -21.06 -13.10 0.08
C PRO A 365 -21.52 -11.71 0.52
N ALA A 366 -21.48 -10.75 -0.39
CA ALA A 366 -21.91 -9.38 -0.13
C ALA A 366 -23.41 -9.34 0.20
N GLU A 367 -23.75 -8.95 1.42
CA GLU A 367 -25.15 -8.80 1.86
C GLU A 367 -25.83 -7.56 1.24
N LYS A 368 -25.04 -6.59 0.85
CA LYS A 368 -25.41 -5.35 0.17
C LYS A 368 -24.37 -5.04 -0.89
N ASP A 369 -24.67 -4.08 -1.76
CA ASP A 369 -23.67 -3.55 -2.69
C ASP A 369 -22.45 -3.05 -1.90
N ILE A 370 -21.27 -3.47 -2.32
CA ILE A 370 -20.00 -3.03 -1.75
C ILE A 370 -19.55 -1.79 -2.52
N LEU A 371 -19.41 -0.70 -1.78
CA LEU A 371 -19.02 0.59 -2.33
C LEU A 371 -17.59 0.93 -1.96
N GLY A 372 -16.91 1.60 -2.87
CA GLY A 372 -15.64 2.28 -2.60
C GLY A 372 -15.83 3.50 -1.70
N PRO A 373 -14.72 4.11 -1.22
CA PRO A 373 -14.80 5.28 -0.36
C PRO A 373 -15.47 6.49 -1.01
N ASP A 374 -15.45 6.57 -2.34
CA ASP A 374 -16.08 7.61 -3.19
C ASP A 374 -17.54 7.28 -3.57
N GLY A 375 -18.10 6.19 -3.03
CA GLY A 375 -19.43 5.69 -3.35
C GLY A 375 -19.51 4.92 -4.68
N THR A 376 -18.40 4.71 -5.39
CA THR A 376 -18.37 3.89 -6.60
C THR A 376 -18.69 2.44 -6.27
N LEU A 377 -19.57 1.81 -7.06
CA LEU A 377 -19.88 0.40 -6.91
C LEU A 377 -18.65 -0.46 -7.22
N ILE A 378 -18.22 -1.25 -6.23
CA ILE A 378 -17.13 -2.21 -6.34
C ILE A 378 -17.68 -3.59 -6.69
N GLU A 379 -18.62 -4.10 -5.89
CA GLU A 379 -19.25 -5.39 -6.09
C GLU A 379 -20.74 -5.33 -5.77
N LYS A 380 -21.53 -6.12 -6.49
CA LYS A 380 -22.96 -6.22 -6.26
C LYS A 380 -23.30 -7.18 -5.12
N VAL A 381 -24.49 -7.00 -4.55
CA VAL A 381 -25.07 -7.95 -3.61
C VAL A 381 -24.97 -9.38 -4.15
N GLY A 382 -24.59 -10.33 -3.29
CA GLY A 382 -24.36 -11.74 -3.62
C GLY A 382 -22.97 -12.07 -4.19
N ALA A 383 -22.17 -11.09 -4.60
CA ALA A 383 -20.80 -11.32 -5.03
C ALA A 383 -19.92 -11.86 -3.90
N THR A 384 -18.96 -12.70 -4.25
CA THR A 384 -17.93 -13.19 -3.32
C THR A 384 -16.58 -12.58 -3.66
N ARG A 385 -15.75 -12.35 -2.64
CA ARG A 385 -14.41 -11.83 -2.84
C ARG A 385 -13.50 -12.91 -3.46
N ASP A 386 -12.76 -12.54 -4.49
CA ASP A 386 -11.76 -13.41 -5.10
C ASP A 386 -10.69 -13.80 -4.08
N GLY A 387 -10.39 -15.11 -4.03
CA GLY A 387 -9.44 -15.66 -3.05
C GLY A 387 -9.99 -15.78 -1.63
N GLY A 388 -11.24 -15.39 -1.39
CA GLY A 388 -11.93 -15.57 -0.12
C GLY A 388 -11.54 -14.57 0.97
N SER A 389 -11.42 -15.06 2.21
CA SER A 389 -11.14 -14.24 3.40
C SER A 389 -9.70 -13.70 3.42
N PHE A 390 -9.46 -12.74 4.33
CA PHE A 390 -8.12 -12.27 4.68
C PHE A 390 -7.18 -13.45 5.02
N ASP A 391 -7.65 -14.37 5.85
CA ASP A 391 -6.86 -15.52 6.28
C ASP A 391 -6.49 -16.44 5.12
N GLN A 392 -7.42 -16.68 4.19
CA GLN A 392 -7.18 -17.50 3.02
C GLN A 392 -6.16 -16.84 2.07
N ARG A 393 -6.32 -15.55 1.80
CA ARG A 393 -5.43 -14.82 0.90
C ARG A 393 -4.04 -14.61 1.50
N MET A 394 -3.96 -14.02 2.68
CA MET A 394 -2.67 -13.74 3.31
C MET A 394 -2.00 -15.00 3.85
N GLY A 395 -2.78 -16.02 4.24
CA GLY A 395 -2.25 -17.33 4.62
C GLY A 395 -1.61 -18.10 3.45
N ALA A 396 -1.98 -17.77 2.21
CA ALA A 396 -1.41 -18.37 1.01
C ALA A 396 -0.28 -17.54 0.35
N VAL A 397 0.29 -16.56 1.06
CA VAL A 397 1.44 -15.81 0.56
C VAL A 397 2.65 -16.73 0.42
N ALA A 398 3.24 -16.77 -0.78
CA ALA A 398 4.42 -17.58 -1.11
C ALA A 398 5.73 -16.77 -1.00
N CYS A 399 5.71 -15.50 -1.43
CA CYS A 399 6.88 -14.64 -1.40
C CYS A 399 6.48 -13.17 -1.31
N TRP A 400 7.44 -12.31 -0.98
CA TRP A 400 7.28 -10.87 -0.83
C TRP A 400 8.15 -10.12 -1.84
N ASN A 401 7.66 -9.00 -2.35
CA ASN A 401 8.46 -8.12 -3.19
C ASN A 401 9.84 -7.89 -2.58
N ALA A 402 10.86 -7.84 -3.40
CA ALA A 402 12.24 -7.71 -2.94
C ALA A 402 13.11 -6.94 -3.93
N VAL A 403 14.17 -6.32 -3.40
CA VAL A 403 15.33 -5.90 -4.17
C VAL A 403 16.41 -6.96 -3.95
N MET A 404 16.74 -7.70 -5.01
CA MET A 404 17.74 -8.77 -4.97
C MET A 404 19.15 -8.22 -4.76
N ASP A 405 20.06 -9.04 -4.22
CA ASP A 405 21.48 -8.69 -4.18
C ASP A 405 22.02 -8.47 -5.60
N GLU A 406 21.62 -9.32 -6.54
CA GLU A 406 21.97 -9.24 -7.96
C GLU A 406 21.05 -8.29 -8.77
N ASN A 407 20.48 -7.25 -8.15
CA ASN A 407 19.48 -6.39 -8.79
C ASN A 407 19.96 -5.75 -10.09
N THR A 408 21.20 -5.26 -10.14
CA THR A 408 21.75 -4.64 -11.37
C THR A 408 21.87 -5.66 -12.51
N TYR A 409 22.29 -6.88 -12.18
CA TYR A 409 22.35 -7.99 -13.14
C TYR A 409 20.95 -8.36 -13.62
N MET A 410 20.02 -8.51 -12.70
CA MET A 410 18.61 -8.86 -12.97
C MET A 410 17.94 -7.84 -13.89
N VAL A 411 18.08 -6.53 -13.62
CA VAL A 411 17.48 -5.46 -14.46
C VAL A 411 18.04 -5.52 -15.89
N ARG A 412 19.35 -5.74 -16.04
CA ARG A 412 19.94 -5.92 -17.38
C ARG A 412 19.34 -7.11 -18.11
N LYS A 413 19.22 -8.26 -17.43
CA LYS A 413 18.64 -9.49 -17.99
C LYS A 413 17.15 -9.34 -18.33
N TRP A 414 16.41 -8.63 -17.50
CA TRP A 414 15.01 -8.28 -17.79
C TRP A 414 14.90 -7.44 -19.06
N ASN A 415 15.76 -6.44 -19.23
CA ASN A 415 15.78 -5.63 -20.45
C ASN A 415 16.14 -6.45 -21.69
N GLU A 416 17.04 -7.45 -21.58
CA GLU A 416 17.31 -8.42 -22.65
C GLU A 416 16.03 -9.18 -23.04
N PHE A 417 15.22 -9.61 -22.06
CA PHE A 417 13.90 -10.24 -22.32
C PHE A 417 12.95 -9.27 -23.02
N ILE A 418 12.82 -8.03 -22.54
CA ILE A 418 11.93 -7.06 -23.15
C ILE A 418 12.35 -6.69 -24.58
N ALA A 419 13.62 -6.76 -24.91
CA ALA A 419 14.14 -6.48 -26.25
C ALA A 419 14.12 -7.69 -27.21
N ALA A 420 14.06 -8.93 -26.69
CA ALA A 420 14.09 -10.15 -27.51
C ALA A 420 12.81 -10.29 -28.38
#